data_7c0b505b172d155f44cd7ad1111f0364
#
_entry.id   7c0b505b172d155f44cd7ad1111f0364
#
_cell.length_a   1.000
_cell.length_b   1.000
_cell.length_c   1.000
_cell.angle_alpha   90.00
_cell.angle_beta   90.00
_cell.angle_gamma   90.00
#
_symmetry.space_group_name_H-M   'P 1'
#
loop_
_entity.id
_entity.type
_entity.pdbx_description
1 polymer ?
#
loop_
_entity_poly.entity_id
_entity_poly.type
_entity_poly.pdbx_seq_one_letter_code
_entity_poly.pdbx_strand_id
1 'polypeptide(L)'
;FIAAIISIFVLGVGIKKGIGVFAETLISLKWPILSIGMVLAFAFVTNYSGMSTTLALVLAGTGVMFPFFSPFLGWLGVFLTGSDTSSNALFGSLQSTTAQQINVSDTLLVAAN
;
A
#
# COMPACT_ATOMS: atom_id res chain seq x y z
N PHE A 1 5.60 -2.38 -18.82
CA PHE A 1 6.75 -2.98 -19.50
C PHE A 1 6.38 -3.46 -20.89
N ILE A 2 5.38 -4.34 -21.07
CA ILE A 2 4.96 -4.88 -22.38
C ILE A 2 4.63 -3.75 -23.36
N ALA A 3 3.82 -2.77 -22.95
CA ALA A 3 3.48 -1.61 -23.76
C ALA A 3 4.73 -0.81 -24.20
N ALA A 4 5.69 -0.60 -23.30
CA ALA A 4 6.93 0.09 -23.62
C ALA A 4 7.77 -0.67 -24.65
N ILE A 5 7.85 -2.01 -24.55
CA ILE A 5 8.53 -2.84 -25.53
C ILE A 5 7.86 -2.74 -26.89
N ILE A 6 6.53 -2.87 -26.93
CA ILE A 6 5.75 -2.74 -28.19
C ILE A 6 5.99 -1.35 -28.80
N SER A 7 5.97 -0.29 -27.99
CA SER A 7 6.18 1.09 -28.46
C SER A 7 7.57 1.28 -29.11
N ILE A 8 8.62 0.64 -28.60
CA ILE A 8 9.96 0.69 -29.18
C ILE A 8 9.92 0.18 -30.65
N PHE A 9 9.22 -0.94 -30.87
CA PHE A 9 9.10 -1.53 -32.23
C PHE A 9 8.19 -0.70 -33.13
N VAL A 10 7.02 -0.28 -32.64
CA VAL A 10 6.02 0.46 -33.43
C VAL A 10 6.53 1.84 -33.83
N LEU A 11 7.24 2.53 -32.94
CA LEU A 11 7.78 3.87 -33.19
C LEU A 11 9.17 3.85 -33.85
N GLY A 12 9.73 2.68 -34.12
CA GLY A 12 11.05 2.55 -34.73
C GLY A 12 12.19 3.11 -33.87
N VAL A 13 12.02 3.15 -32.56
CA VAL A 13 13.04 3.62 -31.64
C VAL A 13 14.14 2.56 -31.56
N GLY A 14 15.39 2.94 -31.86
CA GLY A 14 16.51 2.02 -31.77
C GLY A 14 16.65 1.42 -30.35
N ILE A 15 16.90 0.11 -30.27
CA ILE A 15 17.00 -0.64 -29.01
C ILE A 15 17.96 0.01 -28.01
N LYS A 16 19.10 0.51 -28.48
CA LYS A 16 20.10 1.20 -27.66
C LYS A 16 19.51 2.45 -26.98
N LYS A 17 18.68 3.22 -27.71
CA LYS A 17 18.00 4.39 -27.16
C LYS A 17 16.92 3.97 -26.15
N GLY A 18 16.18 2.90 -26.45
CA GLY A 18 15.18 2.35 -25.53
C GLY A 18 15.78 1.90 -24.19
N ILE A 19 16.92 1.22 -24.23
CA ILE A 19 17.65 0.83 -23.00
C ILE A 19 18.16 2.06 -22.23
N GLY A 20 18.64 3.09 -22.93
CA GLY A 20 19.08 4.35 -22.29
C GLY A 20 17.92 5.02 -21.54
N VAL A 21 16.76 5.21 -22.19
CA VAL A 21 15.56 5.79 -21.56
C VAL A 21 15.09 4.95 -20.38
N PHE A 22 15.15 3.62 -20.48
CA PHE A 22 14.79 2.74 -19.37
C PHE A 22 15.73 2.94 -18.16
N ALA A 23 17.03 3.01 -18.40
CA ALA A 23 18.02 3.27 -17.34
C ALA A 23 17.79 4.64 -16.67
N GLU A 24 17.58 5.70 -17.47
CA GLU A 24 17.26 7.03 -16.96
C GLU A 24 15.98 7.03 -16.12
N THR A 25 14.94 6.29 -16.56
CA THR A 25 13.70 6.14 -15.82
C THR A 25 13.94 5.47 -14.47
N LEU A 26 14.72 4.38 -14.42
CA LEU A 26 15.05 3.71 -13.17
C LEU A 26 15.81 4.64 -12.21
N ILE A 27 16.77 5.42 -12.72
CA ILE A 27 17.52 6.38 -11.92
C ILE A 27 16.57 7.46 -11.36
N SER A 28 15.64 7.96 -12.17
CA SER A 28 14.67 8.96 -11.75
C SER A 28 13.69 8.43 -10.70
N LEU A 29 13.34 7.14 -10.79
CA LEU A 29 12.42 6.47 -9.86
C LEU A 29 13.08 5.89 -8.62
N LYS A 30 14.40 6.00 -8.45
CA LYS A 30 15.13 5.39 -7.32
C LYS A 30 14.56 5.73 -5.94
N TRP A 31 14.20 6.99 -5.71
CA TRP A 31 13.64 7.43 -4.44
C TRP A 31 12.20 6.95 -4.21
N PRO A 32 11.27 7.06 -5.17
CA PRO A 32 9.97 6.40 -5.07
C PRO A 32 10.04 4.90 -4.81
N ILE A 33 10.90 4.17 -5.54
CA ILE A 33 11.09 2.72 -5.35
C ILE A 33 11.60 2.41 -3.94
N LEU A 34 12.58 3.15 -3.46
CA LEU A 34 13.10 2.99 -2.10
C LEU A 34 12.02 3.28 -1.05
N SER A 35 11.27 4.36 -1.21
CA SER A 35 10.18 4.74 -0.30
C SER A 35 9.11 3.65 -0.22
N ILE A 36 8.64 3.15 -1.36
CA ILE A 36 7.65 2.05 -1.41
C ILE A 36 8.22 0.79 -0.74
N GLY A 37 9.48 0.44 -1.03
CA GLY A 37 10.14 -0.70 -0.41
C GLY A 37 10.23 -0.59 1.11
N MET A 38 10.55 0.59 1.64
CA MET A 38 10.59 0.83 3.09
C MET A 38 9.21 0.78 3.73
N VAL A 39 8.17 1.32 3.09
CA VAL A 39 6.78 1.23 3.58
C VAL A 39 6.33 -0.24 3.64
N LEU A 40 6.60 -1.01 2.59
CA LEU A 40 6.28 -2.44 2.59
C LEU A 40 7.06 -3.20 3.67
N ALA A 41 8.35 -2.93 3.81
CA ALA A 41 9.17 -3.55 4.88
C ALA A 41 8.61 -3.23 6.27
N PHE A 42 8.21 -1.98 6.51
CA PHE A 42 7.56 -1.58 7.76
C PHE A 42 6.23 -2.32 7.97
N ALA A 43 5.38 -2.42 6.94
CA ALA A 43 4.13 -3.16 7.00
C ALA A 43 4.36 -4.65 7.34
N PHE A 44 5.36 -5.29 6.73
CA PHE A 44 5.73 -6.66 7.07
C PHE A 44 6.20 -6.79 8.52
N VAL A 45 7.08 -5.92 8.98
CA VAL A 45 7.58 -5.95 10.36
C VAL A 45 6.43 -5.79 11.35
N THR A 46 5.53 -4.82 11.14
CA THR A 46 4.39 -4.59 12.05
C THR A 46 3.41 -5.77 12.07
N ASN A 47 3.16 -6.40 10.94
CA ASN A 47 2.26 -7.54 10.85
C ASN A 47 2.87 -8.81 11.48
N TYR A 48 4.13 -9.13 11.19
CA TYR A 48 4.80 -10.31 11.72
C TYR A 48 5.20 -10.19 13.19
N SER A 49 5.46 -8.99 13.70
CA SER A 49 5.76 -8.77 15.12
C SER A 49 4.52 -8.83 16.03
N GLY A 50 3.32 -8.93 15.46
CA GLY A 50 2.06 -8.84 16.22
C GLY A 50 1.69 -7.43 16.66
N MET A 51 2.42 -6.41 16.24
CA MET A 51 2.15 -5.02 16.57
C MET A 51 0.80 -4.56 16.01
N SER A 52 0.49 -4.96 14.76
CA SER A 52 -0.82 -4.70 14.14
C SER A 52 -1.96 -5.34 14.94
N THR A 53 -1.79 -6.57 15.42
CA THR A 53 -2.79 -7.26 16.25
C THR A 53 -2.99 -6.56 17.59
N THR A 54 -1.91 -6.16 18.25
CA THR A 54 -1.98 -5.43 19.51
C THR A 54 -2.71 -4.09 19.36
N LEU A 55 -2.40 -3.35 18.30
CA LEU A 55 -3.07 -2.09 18.00
C LEU A 55 -4.55 -2.31 17.63
N ALA A 56 -4.86 -3.39 16.89
CA ALA A 56 -6.22 -3.77 16.57
C ALA A 56 -7.07 -4.04 17.83
N LEU A 57 -6.51 -4.71 18.84
CA LEU A 57 -7.19 -4.94 20.12
C LEU A 57 -7.49 -3.62 20.86
N VAL A 58 -6.56 -2.67 20.85
CA VAL A 58 -6.80 -1.34 21.41
C VAL A 58 -7.91 -0.61 20.66
N LEU A 59 -7.90 -0.64 19.34
CA LEU A 59 -8.93 -0.01 18.51
C LEU A 59 -10.29 -0.71 18.63
N ALA A 60 -10.30 -2.02 18.83
CA ALA A 60 -11.54 -2.77 19.11
C ALA A 60 -12.24 -2.28 20.38
N GLY A 61 -11.51 -1.71 21.32
CA GLY A 61 -12.08 -1.04 22.49
C GLY A 61 -12.99 0.14 22.17
N THR A 62 -12.91 0.72 20.96
CA THR A 62 -13.84 1.77 20.50
C THR A 62 -15.20 1.19 20.03
N GLY A 63 -15.29 -0.13 19.89
CA GLY A 63 -16.50 -0.85 19.54
C GLY A 63 -17.15 -0.38 18.23
N VAL A 64 -18.44 -0.09 18.29
CA VAL A 64 -19.24 0.33 17.12
C VAL A 64 -18.81 1.65 16.48
N MET A 65 -17.95 2.43 17.12
CA MET A 65 -17.40 3.66 16.56
C MET A 65 -16.23 3.40 15.58
N PHE A 66 -15.58 2.23 15.66
CA PHE A 66 -14.44 1.92 14.80
C PHE A 66 -14.79 1.94 13.30
N PRO A 67 -15.91 1.39 12.81
CA PRO A 67 -16.29 1.48 11.39
C PRO A 67 -16.37 2.91 10.86
N PHE A 68 -16.78 3.86 11.71
CA PHE A 68 -16.79 5.28 11.33
C PHE A 68 -15.38 5.86 11.18
N PHE A 69 -14.45 5.47 12.06
CA PHE A 69 -13.06 5.98 12.01
C PHE A 69 -12.16 5.22 11.05
N SER A 70 -12.50 4.00 10.68
CA SER A 70 -11.68 3.13 9.81
C SER A 70 -11.29 3.78 8.48
N PRO A 71 -12.17 4.45 7.72
CA PRO A 71 -11.80 5.14 6.48
C PRO A 71 -10.77 6.26 6.68
N PHE A 72 -10.75 6.89 7.86
CA PHE A 72 -9.74 7.91 8.16
C PHE A 72 -8.33 7.33 8.30
N LEU A 73 -8.21 6.07 8.75
CA LEU A 73 -6.92 5.38 8.76
C LEU A 73 -6.42 5.14 7.34
N GLY A 74 -7.31 4.71 6.44
CA GLY A 74 -7.01 4.58 5.02
C GLY A 74 -6.58 5.91 4.40
N TRP A 75 -7.37 6.95 4.62
CA TRP A 75 -7.05 8.29 4.16
C TRP A 75 -5.69 8.80 4.68
N LEU A 76 -5.39 8.61 5.96
CA LEU A 76 -4.09 8.94 6.53
C LEU A 76 -2.97 8.13 5.87
N GLY A 77 -3.19 6.85 5.59
CA GLY A 77 -2.23 6.01 4.88
C GLY A 77 -1.92 6.56 3.50
N VAL A 78 -2.95 6.90 2.72
CA VAL A 78 -2.78 7.51 1.38
C VAL A 78 -2.11 8.88 1.48
N PHE A 79 -2.51 9.71 2.44
CA PHE A 79 -1.92 11.02 2.67
C PHE A 79 -0.41 10.94 2.97
N LEU A 80 0.00 9.99 3.80
CA LEU A 80 1.41 9.80 4.18
C LEU A 80 2.25 9.16 3.08
N THR A 81 1.68 8.21 2.33
CA THR A 81 2.42 7.40 1.36
C THR A 81 2.20 7.83 -0.09
N GLY A 82 1.14 8.57 -0.37
CA GLY A 82 0.71 8.92 -1.72
C GLY A 82 0.20 7.72 -2.54
N SER A 83 -0.17 6.61 -1.89
CA SER A 83 -0.51 5.36 -2.57
C SER A 83 -1.54 4.54 -1.80
N ASP A 84 -2.65 4.19 -2.45
CA ASP A 84 -3.66 3.27 -1.92
C ASP A 84 -3.07 1.90 -1.62
N THR A 85 -2.22 1.39 -2.49
CA THR A 85 -1.56 0.08 -2.30
C THR A 85 -0.75 0.07 -1.01
N SER A 86 0.00 1.14 -0.74
CA SER A 86 0.80 1.26 0.49
C SER A 86 -0.09 1.43 1.72
N SER A 87 -1.19 2.18 1.62
CA SER A 87 -2.18 2.31 2.70
C SER A 87 -2.81 0.97 3.05
N ASN A 88 -3.24 0.21 2.06
CA ASN A 88 -3.78 -1.14 2.25
C ASN A 88 -2.76 -2.10 2.88
N ALA A 89 -1.50 -2.03 2.47
CA ALA A 89 -0.43 -2.84 3.06
C ALA A 89 -0.18 -2.51 4.54
N LEU A 90 -0.29 -1.23 4.91
CA LEU A 90 -0.11 -0.77 6.29
C LEU A 90 -1.30 -1.10 7.20
N PHE A 91 -2.51 -0.79 6.76
CA PHE A 91 -3.70 -0.76 7.62
C PHE A 91 -4.72 -1.86 7.34
N GLY A 92 -4.68 -2.52 6.18
CA GLY A 92 -5.66 -3.54 5.82
C GLY A 92 -5.71 -4.71 6.82
N SER A 93 -4.54 -5.20 7.27
CA SER A 93 -4.47 -6.26 8.29
C SER A 93 -5.02 -5.77 9.65
N LEU A 94 -4.69 -4.55 10.05
CA LEU A 94 -5.20 -3.92 11.26
C LEU A 94 -6.72 -3.81 11.24
N GLN A 95 -7.29 -3.30 10.15
CA GLN A 95 -8.73 -3.13 9.99
C GLN A 95 -9.47 -4.46 9.97
N SER A 96 -8.94 -5.46 9.26
CA SER A 96 -9.52 -6.81 9.24
C SER A 96 -9.53 -7.44 10.63
N THR A 97 -8.41 -7.40 11.35
CA THR A 97 -8.31 -7.95 12.71
C THR A 97 -9.25 -7.23 13.68
N THR A 98 -9.34 -5.89 13.60
CA THR A 98 -10.26 -5.12 14.45
C THR A 98 -11.71 -5.45 14.14
N ALA A 99 -12.08 -5.57 12.85
CA ALA A 99 -13.42 -5.94 12.41
C ALA A 99 -13.88 -7.27 13.01
N GLN A 100 -13.00 -8.27 12.97
CA GLN A 100 -13.27 -9.60 13.55
C GLN A 100 -13.50 -9.52 15.06
N GLN A 101 -12.74 -8.68 15.77
CA GLN A 101 -12.91 -8.50 17.23
C GLN A 101 -14.23 -7.84 17.62
N ILE A 102 -14.73 -6.92 16.79
CA ILE A 102 -16.01 -6.22 17.04
C ILE A 102 -17.20 -6.86 16.31
N ASN A 103 -17.02 -8.03 15.67
CA ASN A 103 -18.05 -8.77 14.93
C ASN A 103 -18.69 -7.96 13.79
N VAL A 104 -17.88 -7.19 13.05
CA VAL A 104 -18.27 -6.46 11.84
C VAL A 104 -17.60 -7.11 10.63
N SER A 105 -18.20 -6.95 9.44
CA SER A 105 -17.62 -7.48 8.21
C SER A 105 -16.23 -6.86 7.95
N ASP A 106 -15.20 -7.70 7.98
CA ASP A 106 -13.83 -7.32 7.67
C ASP A 106 -13.68 -6.87 6.20
N THR A 107 -14.39 -7.52 5.30
CA THR A 107 -14.41 -7.17 3.87
C THR A 107 -14.90 -5.74 3.65
N LEU A 108 -15.95 -5.31 4.37
CA LEU A 108 -16.47 -3.95 4.25
C LEU A 108 -15.48 -2.92 4.81
N LEU A 109 -14.87 -3.20 5.95
CA LEU A 109 -13.91 -2.27 6.56
C LEU A 109 -12.64 -2.12 5.73
N VAL A 110 -12.11 -3.21 5.18
CA VAL A 110 -10.94 -3.17 4.30
C VAL A 110 -11.25 -2.52 2.96
N ALA A 111 -12.45 -2.75 2.41
CA ALA A 111 -12.87 -2.11 1.16
C ALA A 111 -13.11 -0.60 1.29
N ALA A 112 -13.33 -0.11 2.51
CA ALA A 112 -13.50 1.31 2.81
C ALA A 112 -12.19 2.05 3.14
N ASN A 113 -11.06 1.36 3.00
CA ASN A 113 -9.73 1.89 3.31
C ASN A 113 -9.25 2.92 2.29
#